data_ff374acc2446a4beec8cb1333d759b0c
#
_entry.id   ff374acc2446a4beec8cb1333d759b0c
#
_cell.length_a   1.000
_cell.length_b   1.000
_cell.length_c   1.000
_cell.angle_alpha   90.00
_cell.angle_beta   90.00
_cell.angle_gamma   90.00
#
_symmetry.space_group_name_H-M   'P 1'
#
loop_
_entity.id
_entity.type
_entity.pdbx_description
1 polymer ?
#
loop_
_entity_poly.entity_id
_entity_poly.type
_entity_poly.pdbx_seq_one_letter_code
_entity_poly.pdbx_strand_id
1 'polypeptide(L)'
;PPVQIGEVMRAGTVGQVIESNNENFSAGDYVQGQLGWQEYAVNNGEMGLMGGVSKIQAGIPPYLVLSALGGTGLTAYFGLLDVGRPNEGDVVVVSGAAGATGSIAGQIARIKGASKVIGIAGGAEKCAWITDELGFDSAIDYKSEDVQVRLNEECPTGINVFFDNV
;
A
#
# COMPACT_ATOMS: atom_id res chain seq x y z
N PRO A 1 22.14 -2.97 -7.05
CA PRO A 1 23.19 -3.45 -6.15
C PRO A 1 22.81 -3.20 -4.70
N PRO A 2 23.28 -4.01 -3.75
CA PRO A 2 23.02 -3.78 -2.32
C PRO A 2 23.67 -2.46 -1.88
N VAL A 3 23.06 -1.84 -0.84
CA VAL A 3 23.59 -0.65 -0.17
C VAL A 3 24.84 -1.05 0.59
N GLN A 4 25.92 -0.28 0.49
CA GLN A 4 27.17 -0.55 1.18
C GLN A 4 27.10 -0.06 2.63
N ILE A 5 27.93 -0.63 3.50
CA ILE A 5 28.05 -0.16 4.88
C ILE A 5 28.58 1.27 4.87
N GLY A 6 27.88 2.18 5.55
CA GLY A 6 28.18 3.61 5.59
C GLY A 6 27.45 4.46 4.54
N GLU A 7 26.73 3.83 3.60
CA GLU A 7 25.86 4.55 2.67
C GLU A 7 24.47 4.76 3.26
N VAL A 8 23.79 5.82 2.81
CA VAL A 8 22.39 6.07 3.15
C VAL A 8 21.50 4.98 2.57
N MET A 9 20.64 4.37 3.40
CA MET A 9 19.66 3.39 2.94
C MET A 9 18.70 4.02 1.93
N ARG A 10 18.48 3.34 0.82
CA ARG A 10 17.51 3.78 -0.19
C ARG A 10 16.11 3.73 0.34
N ALA A 11 15.38 4.81 0.17
CA ALA A 11 13.97 4.91 0.56
C ALA A 11 13.24 5.97 -0.26
N GLY A 12 11.98 5.70 -0.56
CA GLY A 12 11.02 6.74 -0.89
C GLY A 12 10.70 7.52 0.37
N THR A 13 10.77 8.83 0.29
CA THR A 13 10.65 9.72 1.45
C THR A 13 9.73 10.89 1.15
N VAL A 14 9.24 11.46 2.22
CA VAL A 14 8.56 12.76 2.24
C VAL A 14 9.41 13.71 3.08
N GLY A 15 9.59 14.91 2.63
CA GLY A 15 10.32 15.95 3.35
C GLY A 15 9.68 17.31 3.19
N GLN A 16 10.15 18.26 3.99
CA GLN A 16 9.80 19.65 3.83
C GLN A 16 11.04 20.42 3.36
N VAL A 17 10.87 21.23 2.33
CA VAL A 17 11.94 22.08 1.80
C VAL A 17 12.31 23.12 2.86
N ILE A 18 13.57 23.11 3.27
CA ILE A 18 14.10 24.09 4.22
C ILE A 18 14.60 25.32 3.47
N GLU A 19 15.35 25.08 2.38
CA GLU A 19 15.96 26.11 1.55
C GLU A 19 15.99 25.63 0.09
N SER A 20 15.81 26.54 -0.87
CA SER A 20 15.85 26.23 -2.29
C SER A 20 16.45 27.37 -3.11
N ASN A 21 17.33 27.00 -4.04
CA ASN A 21 17.79 27.86 -5.13
C ASN A 21 17.06 27.55 -6.45
N ASN A 22 16.13 26.59 -6.46
CA ASN A 22 15.36 26.22 -7.64
C ASN A 22 14.00 26.92 -7.61
N GLU A 23 13.66 27.63 -8.68
CA GLU A 23 12.43 28.43 -8.81
C GLU A 23 11.14 27.61 -8.66
N ASN A 24 11.22 26.30 -8.90
CA ASN A 24 10.07 25.40 -8.78
C ASN A 24 9.77 25.00 -7.33
N PHE A 25 10.65 25.27 -6.37
CA PHE A 25 10.49 24.89 -4.97
C PHE A 25 10.73 26.07 -4.04
N SER A 26 9.91 26.16 -3.00
CA SER A 26 10.02 27.20 -1.97
C SER A 26 10.17 26.56 -0.59
N ALA A 27 10.83 27.25 0.32
CA ALA A 27 10.88 26.83 1.71
C ALA A 27 9.46 26.66 2.26
N GLY A 28 9.22 25.55 2.96
CA GLY A 28 7.91 25.15 3.46
C GLY A 28 7.13 24.19 2.54
N ASP A 29 7.48 24.06 1.26
CA ASP A 29 6.87 23.07 0.38
C ASP A 29 7.09 21.65 0.89
N TYR A 30 6.05 20.82 0.87
CA TYR A 30 6.22 19.37 1.05
C TYR A 30 6.56 18.70 -0.29
N VAL A 31 7.54 17.80 -0.24
CA VAL A 31 8.05 17.08 -1.41
C VAL A 31 8.13 15.59 -1.13
N GLN A 32 8.01 14.79 -2.18
CA GLN A 32 8.29 13.36 -2.17
C GLN A 32 9.39 13.02 -3.17
N GLY A 33 10.17 11.99 -2.87
CA GLY A 33 11.23 11.54 -3.76
C GLY A 33 12.05 10.39 -3.18
N GLN A 34 13.02 9.91 -3.95
CA GLN A 34 13.98 8.89 -3.52
C GLN A 34 15.18 9.54 -2.81
N LEU A 35 14.91 10.19 -1.66
CA LEU A 35 15.90 10.97 -0.92
C LEU A 35 16.69 10.14 0.10
N GLY A 36 16.36 8.87 0.25
CA GLY A 36 16.99 7.98 1.20
C GLY A 36 16.51 8.16 2.64
N TRP A 37 16.82 7.20 3.49
CA TRP A 37 16.44 7.23 4.89
C TRP A 37 17.44 8.06 5.71
N GLN A 38 17.21 9.36 5.78
CA GLN A 38 18.06 10.34 6.43
C GLN A 38 17.23 11.55 6.87
N GLU A 39 17.75 12.32 7.83
CA GLU A 39 17.07 13.49 8.36
C GLU A 39 17.07 14.67 7.38
N TYR A 40 18.16 14.85 6.63
CA TYR A 40 18.34 15.93 5.66
C TYR A 40 18.88 15.35 4.35
N ALA A 41 18.40 15.87 3.23
CA ALA A 41 18.88 15.53 1.91
C ALA A 41 19.06 16.79 1.06
N VAL A 42 20.06 16.78 0.20
CA VAL A 42 20.24 17.80 -0.85
C VAL A 42 19.87 17.16 -2.18
N ASN A 43 19.04 17.86 -2.96
CA ASN A 43 18.60 17.41 -4.28
C ASN A 43 18.66 18.57 -5.28
N ASN A 44 18.96 18.30 -6.52
CA ASN A 44 19.02 19.31 -7.59
C ASN A 44 17.63 19.75 -8.10
N GLY A 45 16.55 19.15 -7.61
CA GLY A 45 15.18 19.46 -8.00
C GLY A 45 14.76 18.89 -9.36
N GLU A 46 15.55 18.02 -9.99
CA GLU A 46 15.10 17.30 -11.19
C GLU A 46 13.88 16.44 -10.86
N MET A 47 12.89 16.47 -11.75
CA MET A 47 11.72 15.60 -11.64
C MET A 47 11.98 14.28 -12.36
N GLY A 48 11.68 13.15 -11.71
CA GLY A 48 11.86 11.85 -12.33
C GLY A 48 11.39 10.69 -11.45
N LEU A 49 10.94 9.62 -12.09
CA LEU A 49 10.52 8.39 -11.44
C LEU A 49 11.64 7.67 -10.65
N MET A 50 12.91 7.98 -10.96
CA MET A 50 14.08 7.26 -10.46
C MET A 50 15.12 8.17 -9.79
N GLY A 51 14.72 9.14 -9.00
CA GLY A 51 15.69 10.00 -8.27
C GLY A 51 15.33 11.48 -8.20
N GLY A 52 14.22 11.87 -8.78
CA GLY A 52 13.72 13.23 -8.70
C GLY A 52 12.88 13.51 -7.46
N VAL A 53 12.57 14.79 -7.28
CA VAL A 53 11.63 15.27 -6.26
C VAL A 53 10.42 15.88 -6.93
N SER A 54 9.24 15.67 -6.34
CA SER A 54 8.00 16.32 -6.77
C SER A 54 7.29 16.95 -5.58
N LYS A 55 6.60 18.08 -5.82
CA LYS A 55 5.77 18.68 -4.79
C LYS A 55 4.58 17.81 -4.47
N ILE A 56 4.24 17.76 -3.19
CA ILE A 56 2.96 17.21 -2.73
C ILE A 56 1.92 18.32 -2.84
N GLN A 57 0.78 17.99 -3.44
CA GLN A 57 -0.31 18.94 -3.62
C GLN A 57 -0.81 19.47 -2.27
N ALA A 58 -1.07 20.76 -2.19
CA ALA A 58 -1.60 21.40 -0.99
C ALA A 58 -2.90 20.71 -0.53
N GLY A 59 -3.00 20.48 0.78
CA GLY A 59 -4.16 19.81 1.38
C GLY A 59 -4.04 18.27 1.45
N ILE A 60 -3.06 17.67 0.79
CA ILE A 60 -2.79 16.23 0.94
C ILE A 60 -1.86 16.03 2.14
N PRO A 61 -2.27 15.25 3.15
CA PRO A 61 -1.37 14.85 4.24
C PRO A 61 -0.13 14.12 3.69
N PRO A 62 1.08 14.56 4.01
CA PRO A 62 2.31 14.03 3.38
C PRO A 62 2.48 12.52 3.50
N TYR A 63 2.05 11.91 4.61
CA TYR A 63 2.15 10.46 4.84
C TYR A 63 1.32 9.62 3.85
N LEU A 64 0.26 10.19 3.24
CA LEU A 64 -0.56 9.47 2.25
C LEU A 64 0.21 9.14 0.98
N VAL A 65 1.22 9.95 0.60
CA VAL A 65 2.03 9.66 -0.59
C VAL A 65 3.05 8.54 -0.38
N LEU A 66 3.25 8.11 0.87
CA LEU A 66 4.02 6.91 1.22
C LEU A 66 3.11 5.67 1.41
N SER A 67 1.80 5.83 1.30
CA SER A 67 0.80 4.78 1.52
C SER A 67 -0.21 4.73 0.37
N ALA A 68 -1.46 5.12 0.61
CA ALA A 68 -2.58 5.00 -0.34
C ALA A 68 -2.39 5.76 -1.65
N LEU A 69 -1.70 6.91 -1.64
CA LEU A 69 -1.39 7.71 -2.83
C LEU A 69 0.03 7.47 -3.36
N GLY A 70 0.74 6.50 -2.81
CA GLY A 70 2.09 6.11 -3.21
C GLY A 70 2.16 4.76 -3.91
N GLY A 71 3.36 4.17 -3.93
CA GLY A 71 3.63 2.91 -4.62
C GLY A 71 2.75 1.74 -4.18
N THR A 72 2.47 1.61 -2.88
CA THR A 72 1.61 0.54 -2.35
C THR A 72 0.15 0.70 -2.77
N GLY A 73 -0.35 1.94 -2.78
CA GLY A 73 -1.69 2.24 -3.27
C GLY A 73 -1.82 2.01 -4.78
N LEU A 74 -0.84 2.44 -5.57
CA LEU A 74 -0.80 2.17 -7.02
C LEU A 74 -0.75 0.67 -7.31
N THR A 75 0.04 -0.08 -6.56
CA THR A 75 0.12 -1.55 -6.69
C THR A 75 -1.23 -2.20 -6.41
N ALA A 76 -1.89 -1.81 -5.31
CA ALA A 76 -3.22 -2.29 -4.98
C ALA A 76 -4.25 -1.93 -6.06
N TYR A 77 -4.24 -0.69 -6.50
CA TYR A 77 -5.18 -0.18 -7.50
C TYR A 77 -5.06 -0.92 -8.84
N PHE A 78 -3.88 -0.91 -9.46
CA PHE A 78 -3.68 -1.54 -10.76
C PHE A 78 -3.73 -3.07 -10.67
N GLY A 79 -3.12 -3.66 -9.63
CA GLY A 79 -3.15 -5.11 -9.43
C GLY A 79 -4.58 -5.63 -9.26
N LEU A 80 -5.41 -4.94 -8.51
CA LEU A 80 -6.78 -5.39 -8.32
C LEU A 80 -7.69 -5.02 -9.50
N LEU A 81 -7.64 -3.78 -10.01
CA LEU A 81 -8.62 -3.30 -11.00
C LEU A 81 -8.25 -3.64 -12.44
N ASP A 82 -6.96 -3.59 -12.80
CA ASP A 82 -6.54 -3.85 -14.18
C ASP A 82 -6.24 -5.33 -14.41
N VAL A 83 -5.71 -6.03 -13.41
CA VAL A 83 -5.35 -7.45 -13.50
C VAL A 83 -6.45 -8.32 -12.91
N GLY A 84 -6.81 -8.11 -11.65
CA GLY A 84 -7.84 -8.89 -10.93
C GLY A 84 -9.25 -8.71 -11.49
N ARG A 85 -9.62 -7.50 -11.84
CA ARG A 85 -10.89 -7.09 -12.45
C ARG A 85 -12.12 -7.61 -11.73
N PRO A 86 -12.25 -7.35 -10.41
CA PRO A 86 -13.40 -7.81 -9.67
C PRO A 86 -14.69 -7.15 -10.19
N ASN A 87 -15.74 -7.95 -10.27
CA ASN A 87 -17.10 -7.48 -10.59
C ASN A 87 -17.89 -7.31 -9.29
N GLU A 88 -18.99 -6.60 -9.38
CA GLU A 88 -19.98 -6.56 -8.31
C GLU A 88 -20.49 -7.97 -7.99
N GLY A 89 -20.51 -8.31 -6.71
CA GLY A 89 -20.92 -9.63 -6.23
C GLY A 89 -19.79 -10.66 -6.12
N ASP A 90 -18.58 -10.38 -6.61
CA ASP A 90 -17.45 -11.31 -6.54
C ASP A 90 -16.98 -11.57 -5.10
N VAL A 91 -16.40 -12.76 -4.90
CA VAL A 91 -15.65 -13.14 -3.70
C VAL A 91 -14.18 -12.87 -3.94
N VAL A 92 -13.60 -11.98 -3.13
CA VAL A 92 -12.20 -11.56 -3.23
C VAL A 92 -11.42 -12.03 -2.01
N VAL A 93 -10.31 -12.71 -2.24
CA VAL A 93 -9.36 -13.11 -1.19
C VAL A 93 -8.07 -12.32 -1.36
N VAL A 94 -7.52 -11.83 -0.26
CA VAL A 94 -6.29 -11.04 -0.23
C VAL A 94 -5.29 -11.68 0.70
N SER A 95 -4.13 -12.10 0.19
CA SER A 95 -2.99 -12.52 1.03
C SER A 95 -2.21 -11.31 1.54
N GLY A 96 -1.51 -11.45 2.68
CA GLY A 96 -0.82 -10.32 3.31
C GLY A 96 -1.77 -9.14 3.59
N ALA A 97 -3.02 -9.44 3.92
CA ALA A 97 -4.13 -8.47 3.98
C ALA A 97 -3.92 -7.33 5.00
N ALA A 98 -3.14 -7.57 6.05
CA ALA A 98 -2.78 -6.54 7.02
C ALA A 98 -1.49 -5.77 6.66
N GLY A 99 -0.95 -5.99 5.47
CA GLY A 99 0.17 -5.21 4.92
C GLY A 99 -0.29 -3.94 4.20
N ALA A 100 0.66 -3.07 3.86
CA ALA A 100 0.36 -1.79 3.24
C ALA A 100 -0.43 -1.90 1.92
N THR A 101 -0.08 -2.86 1.06
CA THR A 101 -0.78 -3.08 -0.21
C THR A 101 -2.07 -3.87 -0.01
N GLY A 102 -2.03 -4.96 0.77
CA GLY A 102 -3.18 -5.84 0.97
C GLY A 102 -4.35 -5.15 1.66
N SER A 103 -4.08 -4.30 2.65
CA SER A 103 -5.11 -3.53 3.35
C SER A 103 -5.84 -2.55 2.42
N ILE A 104 -5.13 -1.98 1.47
CA ILE A 104 -5.72 -1.09 0.46
C ILE A 104 -6.50 -1.91 -0.58
N ALA A 105 -5.95 -3.03 -1.05
CA ALA A 105 -6.61 -3.87 -2.05
C ALA A 105 -7.98 -4.38 -1.56
N GLY A 106 -8.08 -4.84 -0.31
CA GLY A 106 -9.35 -5.28 0.25
C GLY A 106 -10.39 -4.17 0.35
N GLN A 107 -9.99 -2.99 0.77
CA GLN A 107 -10.89 -1.83 0.79
C GLN A 107 -11.35 -1.44 -0.63
N ILE A 108 -10.47 -1.47 -1.63
CA ILE A 108 -10.84 -1.23 -3.03
C ILE A 108 -11.83 -2.30 -3.51
N ALA A 109 -11.61 -3.57 -3.19
CA ALA A 109 -12.55 -4.65 -3.52
C ALA A 109 -13.95 -4.37 -2.95
N ARG A 110 -14.02 -3.91 -1.71
CA ARG A 110 -15.27 -3.52 -1.06
C ARG A 110 -15.96 -2.35 -1.78
N ILE A 111 -15.20 -1.30 -2.11
CA ILE A 111 -15.69 -0.13 -2.85
C ILE A 111 -16.23 -0.54 -4.23
N LYS A 112 -15.64 -1.57 -4.86
CA LYS A 112 -16.07 -2.11 -6.15
C LYS A 112 -17.28 -3.03 -6.07
N GLY A 113 -17.82 -3.27 -4.87
CA GLY A 113 -19.04 -4.04 -4.70
C GLY A 113 -18.81 -5.55 -4.57
N ALA A 114 -17.61 -5.98 -4.17
CA ALA A 114 -17.38 -7.39 -3.82
C ALA A 114 -18.41 -7.83 -2.75
N SER A 115 -19.02 -8.99 -2.95
CA SER A 115 -20.00 -9.55 -2.00
C SER A 115 -19.33 -10.05 -0.73
N LYS A 116 -18.06 -10.46 -0.85
CA LYS A 116 -17.26 -10.94 0.27
C LYS A 116 -15.78 -10.63 0.05
N VAL A 117 -15.14 -10.07 1.06
CA VAL A 117 -13.70 -9.81 1.09
C VAL A 117 -13.08 -10.55 2.27
N ILE A 118 -12.17 -11.46 1.99
CA ILE A 118 -11.50 -12.31 2.97
C ILE A 118 -10.03 -11.95 3.01
N GLY A 119 -9.49 -11.69 4.19
CA GLY A 119 -8.08 -11.42 4.39
C GLY A 119 -7.33 -12.59 4.99
N ILE A 120 -6.13 -12.88 4.47
CA ILE A 120 -5.19 -13.81 5.10
C ILE A 120 -4.12 -12.97 5.76
N ALA A 121 -3.98 -13.09 7.08
CA ALA A 121 -3.03 -12.32 7.88
C ALA A 121 -2.40 -13.20 8.98
N GLY A 122 -1.39 -12.72 9.65
CA GLY A 122 -0.68 -13.50 10.68
C GLY A 122 -0.86 -12.94 12.08
N GLY A 123 -1.64 -13.63 12.89
CA GLY A 123 -1.95 -13.32 14.28
C GLY A 123 -3.31 -12.66 14.48
N ALA A 124 -3.94 -12.97 15.61
CA ALA A 124 -5.30 -12.55 15.93
C ALA A 124 -5.50 -11.02 15.89
N GLU A 125 -4.51 -10.25 16.35
CA GLU A 125 -4.56 -8.78 16.35
C GLU A 125 -4.70 -8.22 14.93
N LYS A 126 -3.92 -8.73 13.97
CA LYS A 126 -3.99 -8.31 12.57
C LYS A 126 -5.30 -8.73 11.91
N CYS A 127 -5.78 -9.92 12.24
CA CYS A 127 -7.07 -10.41 11.75
C CYS A 127 -8.22 -9.54 12.27
N ALA A 128 -8.24 -9.23 13.55
CA ALA A 128 -9.23 -8.32 14.13
C ALA A 128 -9.16 -6.93 13.50
N TRP A 129 -7.96 -6.38 13.32
CA TRP A 129 -7.81 -5.06 12.70
C TRP A 129 -8.40 -4.98 11.28
N ILE A 130 -8.17 -5.97 10.42
CA ILE A 130 -8.70 -5.93 9.05
C ILE A 130 -10.22 -6.12 9.01
N THR A 131 -10.82 -6.89 9.94
CA THR A 131 -12.27 -7.05 10.02
C THR A 131 -12.94 -5.84 10.68
N ASP A 132 -12.45 -5.40 11.81
CA ASP A 132 -13.12 -4.40 12.63
C ASP A 132 -12.92 -2.97 12.11
N GLU A 133 -11.74 -2.69 11.52
CA GLU A 133 -11.36 -1.35 11.09
C GLU A 133 -11.40 -1.15 9.56
N LEU A 134 -11.06 -2.19 8.78
CA LEU A 134 -10.93 -2.06 7.33
C LEU A 134 -12.11 -2.63 6.54
N GLY A 135 -13.08 -3.25 7.22
CA GLY A 135 -14.31 -3.74 6.61
C GLY A 135 -14.15 -5.02 5.78
N PHE A 136 -13.16 -5.84 6.08
CA PHE A 136 -13.13 -7.20 5.56
C PHE A 136 -14.23 -8.02 6.23
N ASP A 137 -14.87 -8.93 5.48
CA ASP A 137 -15.97 -9.75 5.99
C ASP A 137 -15.47 -10.88 6.88
N SER A 138 -14.24 -11.36 6.62
CA SER A 138 -13.61 -12.45 7.38
C SER A 138 -12.10 -12.34 7.29
N ALA A 139 -11.42 -12.92 8.28
CA ALA A 139 -9.96 -13.05 8.31
C ALA A 139 -9.54 -14.48 8.66
N ILE A 140 -8.44 -14.92 8.05
CA ILE A 140 -7.83 -16.22 8.30
C ILE A 140 -6.44 -15.98 8.88
N ASP A 141 -6.20 -16.46 10.11
CA ASP A 141 -4.88 -16.43 10.73
C ASP A 141 -4.04 -17.63 10.28
N TYR A 142 -3.18 -17.42 9.30
CA TYR A 142 -2.32 -18.48 8.76
C TYR A 142 -1.34 -19.08 9.79
N LYS A 143 -1.19 -18.46 10.97
CA LYS A 143 -0.32 -18.98 12.03
C LYS A 143 -0.99 -20.01 12.92
N SER A 144 -2.31 -19.98 13.01
CA SER A 144 -3.12 -20.81 13.92
C SER A 144 -4.18 -21.66 13.19
N GLU A 145 -4.51 -21.31 11.93
CA GLU A 145 -5.55 -21.97 11.15
C GLU A 145 -4.97 -22.62 9.88
N ASP A 146 -5.63 -23.67 9.40
CA ASP A 146 -5.36 -24.23 8.07
C ASP A 146 -6.06 -23.37 7.02
N VAL A 147 -5.27 -22.63 6.25
CA VAL A 147 -5.77 -21.67 5.25
C VAL A 147 -6.66 -22.36 4.21
N GLN A 148 -6.30 -23.56 3.74
CA GLN A 148 -7.07 -24.26 2.72
C GLN A 148 -8.44 -24.72 3.26
N VAL A 149 -8.47 -25.23 4.48
CA VAL A 149 -9.72 -25.62 5.15
C VAL A 149 -10.63 -24.42 5.32
N ARG A 150 -10.08 -23.33 5.85
CA ARG A 150 -10.83 -22.09 6.06
C ARG A 150 -11.34 -21.47 4.75
N LEU A 151 -10.54 -21.47 3.70
CA LEU A 151 -10.98 -20.97 2.39
C LEU A 151 -12.12 -21.82 1.81
N ASN A 152 -12.10 -23.13 1.98
CA ASN A 152 -13.20 -24.00 1.54
C ASN A 152 -14.50 -23.72 2.31
N GLU A 153 -14.40 -23.41 3.61
CA GLU A 153 -15.56 -23.04 4.43
C GLU A 153 -16.11 -21.65 4.07
N GLU A 154 -15.21 -20.68 3.90
CA GLU A 154 -15.56 -19.29 3.64
C GLU A 154 -16.03 -19.05 2.20
N CYS A 155 -15.55 -19.84 1.25
CA CYS A 155 -15.80 -19.70 -0.18
C CYS A 155 -16.41 -20.98 -0.79
N PRO A 156 -17.58 -21.46 -0.34
CA PRO A 156 -18.15 -22.72 -0.80
C PRO A 156 -18.51 -22.71 -2.30
N THR A 157 -18.69 -21.54 -2.89
CA THR A 157 -18.96 -21.35 -4.33
C THR A 157 -17.72 -20.99 -5.15
N GLY A 158 -16.56 -20.93 -4.50
CA GLY A 158 -15.28 -20.58 -5.10
C GLY A 158 -14.86 -19.13 -4.86
N ILE A 159 -13.67 -18.81 -5.34
CA ILE A 159 -13.02 -17.49 -5.27
C ILE A 159 -12.99 -16.91 -6.68
N ASN A 160 -13.45 -15.69 -6.85
CA ASN A 160 -13.42 -15.01 -8.14
C ASN A 160 -12.07 -14.30 -8.37
N VAL A 161 -11.55 -13.65 -7.33
CA VAL A 161 -10.26 -12.97 -7.39
C VAL A 161 -9.41 -13.34 -6.18
N PHE A 162 -8.20 -13.81 -6.43
CA PHE A 162 -7.18 -13.98 -5.41
C PHE A 162 -6.08 -12.94 -5.65
N PHE A 163 -5.99 -11.95 -4.75
CA PHE A 163 -4.95 -10.93 -4.79
C PHE A 163 -3.79 -11.40 -3.92
N ASP A 164 -2.78 -11.97 -4.56
CA ASP A 164 -1.60 -12.47 -3.86
C ASP A 164 -0.54 -11.39 -3.67
N ASN A 165 -0.17 -11.17 -2.42
CA ASN A 165 0.74 -10.11 -1.99
C ASN A 165 1.86 -10.65 -1.07
N VAL A 166 2.21 -11.93 -1.19
CA VAL A 166 3.25 -12.60 -0.38
C VAL A 166 4.29 -13.26 -1.26
#